data_93349347f25c5b8345075af3aca314d1
#
_entry.id   93349347f25c5b8345075af3aca314d1
#
_cell.length_a   1.000
_cell.length_b   1.000
_cell.length_c   1.000
_cell.angle_alpha   90.00
_cell.angle_beta   90.00
_cell.angle_gamma   90.00
#
_symmetry.space_group_name_H-M   'P 1'
#
loop_
_entity.id
_entity.type
_entity.pdbx_description
1 polymer ?
#
loop_
_entity_poly.entity_id
_entity_poly.type
_entity_poly.pdbx_seq_one_letter_code
_entity_poly.pdbx_strand_id
1 'polypeptide(L)'
;MSATTAIDPEILPLHKECEPDFIYVIYIHAPRDAVWAALVDNKNERAWWVNTRMNSTFKPGGSIVFEKAGKADVRGQILERDDGKRLVYTFHVEGPGPQHDEGPTLVEYTLEQTDDTTKLTVTHSNLKKGGRVRQAISGGWPFVLSGLKSSLEGGKTLQR
;
A
#
# COMPACT_ATOMS: atom_id res chain seq x y z
N MET A 1 -13.51 -2.19 -12.46
CA MET A 1 -12.27 -2.41 -13.21
C MET A 1 -11.46 -1.14 -13.21
N SER A 2 -10.29 -1.21 -12.69
CA SER A 2 -9.40 -0.09 -12.84
C SER A 2 -9.02 0.00 -14.31
N ALA A 3 -9.46 1.06 -14.96
CA ALA A 3 -8.82 1.44 -16.18
C ALA A 3 -7.38 1.75 -15.80
N THR A 4 -6.49 0.80 -16.01
CA THR A 4 -5.10 1.14 -16.03
C THR A 4 -4.90 2.01 -17.24
N THR A 5 -5.12 3.29 -17.06
CA THR A 5 -4.57 4.26 -17.98
C THR A 5 -3.08 3.94 -18.04
N ALA A 6 -2.55 3.95 -19.24
CA ALA A 6 -1.14 3.69 -19.44
C ALA A 6 -0.32 4.56 -18.49
N ILE A 7 0.36 3.94 -17.55
CA ILE A 7 1.24 4.62 -16.63
C ILE A 7 2.54 4.91 -17.37
N ASP A 8 3.08 6.12 -17.18
CA ASP A 8 4.35 6.52 -17.76
C ASP A 8 5.44 5.48 -17.44
N PRO A 9 6.08 4.89 -18.46
CA PRO A 9 7.14 3.91 -18.23
C PRO A 9 8.34 4.45 -17.45
N GLU A 10 8.53 5.77 -17.40
CA GLU A 10 9.58 6.36 -16.57
C GLU A 10 9.21 6.31 -15.09
N ILE A 11 7.92 6.35 -14.79
CA ILE A 11 7.41 6.25 -13.41
C ILE A 11 7.34 4.79 -12.99
N LEU A 12 6.85 3.92 -13.89
CA LEU A 12 6.68 2.50 -13.61
C LEU A 12 7.17 1.67 -14.79
N PRO A 13 8.48 1.38 -14.84
CA PRO A 13 9.01 0.46 -15.86
C PRO A 13 8.43 -0.94 -15.63
N LEU A 14 7.81 -1.51 -16.66
CA LEU A 14 7.19 -2.83 -16.53
C LEU A 14 8.21 -3.94 -16.74
N HIS A 15 8.17 -4.94 -15.89
CA HIS A 15 8.96 -6.15 -16.09
C HIS A 15 8.41 -6.95 -17.25
N LYS A 16 9.29 -7.61 -18.01
CA LYS A 16 8.88 -8.49 -19.13
C LYS A 16 8.12 -9.69 -18.60
N GLU A 17 8.55 -10.25 -17.48
CA GLU A 17 7.90 -11.38 -16.83
C GLU A 17 7.58 -11.00 -15.39
N CYS A 18 6.32 -11.13 -15.02
CA CYS A 18 5.83 -10.81 -13.69
C CYS A 18 5.26 -12.05 -13.02
N GLU A 19 5.31 -12.06 -11.68
CA GLU A 19 4.46 -12.92 -10.90
C GLU A 19 3.00 -12.46 -11.09
N PRO A 20 2.02 -13.33 -10.88
CA PRO A 20 0.62 -12.88 -10.81
C PRO A 20 0.47 -11.76 -9.79
N ASP A 21 -0.47 -10.85 -10.03
CA ASP A 21 -0.77 -9.81 -9.08
C ASP A 21 -1.08 -10.41 -7.72
N PHE A 22 -0.54 -9.78 -6.67
CA PHE A 22 -0.88 -10.17 -5.31
C PHE A 22 -2.12 -9.41 -4.90
N ILE A 23 -3.22 -10.13 -4.68
CA ILE A 23 -4.50 -9.53 -4.30
C ILE A 23 -4.86 -10.01 -2.90
N TYR A 24 -5.07 -9.07 -1.98
CA TYR A 24 -5.47 -9.38 -0.62
C TYR A 24 -6.74 -8.62 -0.27
N VAL A 25 -7.75 -9.36 0.15
CA VAL A 25 -9.05 -8.80 0.52
C VAL A 25 -9.26 -8.98 2.01
N ILE A 26 -9.68 -7.90 2.67
CA ILE A 26 -10.00 -7.95 4.09
C ILE A 26 -11.29 -7.16 4.35
N TYR A 27 -12.12 -7.67 5.26
CA TYR A 27 -13.34 -7.00 5.69
C TYR A 27 -13.12 -6.43 7.09
N ILE A 28 -13.36 -5.13 7.25
CA ILE A 28 -13.10 -4.40 8.48
C ILE A 28 -14.43 -3.87 9.00
N HIS A 29 -14.73 -4.16 10.27
CA HIS A 29 -15.94 -3.66 10.92
C HIS A 29 -15.72 -2.20 11.36
N ALA A 30 -15.71 -1.33 10.38
CA ALA A 30 -15.57 0.11 10.54
C ALA A 30 -16.09 0.79 9.27
N PRO A 31 -16.58 2.03 9.36
CA PRO A 31 -17.06 2.74 8.18
C PRO A 31 -15.91 3.06 7.22
N ARG A 32 -16.25 3.19 5.96
CA ARG A 32 -15.29 3.47 4.89
C ARG A 32 -14.43 4.69 5.18
N ASP A 33 -15.03 5.74 5.73
CA ASP A 33 -14.30 6.98 6.05
C ASP A 33 -13.20 6.74 7.08
N ALA A 34 -13.43 5.88 8.06
CA ALA A 34 -12.42 5.56 9.07
C ALA A 34 -11.27 4.75 8.48
N VAL A 35 -11.58 3.80 7.61
CA VAL A 35 -10.55 3.02 6.91
C VAL A 35 -9.73 3.93 6.00
N TRP A 36 -10.40 4.78 5.24
CA TRP A 36 -9.73 5.72 4.35
C TRP A 36 -8.82 6.68 5.13
N ALA A 37 -9.31 7.25 6.23
CA ALA A 37 -8.53 8.17 7.04
C ALA A 37 -7.24 7.52 7.54
N ALA A 38 -7.29 6.24 7.90
CA ALA A 38 -6.10 5.51 8.33
C ALA A 38 -5.10 5.30 7.17
N LEU A 39 -5.60 5.07 5.95
CA LEU A 39 -4.75 4.83 4.79
C LEU A 39 -4.07 6.09 4.26
N VAL A 40 -4.67 7.27 4.47
CA VAL A 40 -4.10 8.54 4.01
C VAL A 40 -3.60 9.41 5.17
N ASP A 41 -3.43 8.84 6.35
CA ASP A 41 -2.88 9.55 7.49
C ASP A 41 -1.41 9.89 7.23
N ASN A 42 -1.11 11.18 7.21
CA ASN A 42 0.24 11.69 7.01
C ASN A 42 0.79 12.40 8.25
N LYS A 43 0.15 12.25 9.39
CA LYS A 43 0.52 12.93 10.63
C LYS A 43 1.12 12.01 11.67
N ASN A 44 0.64 10.79 11.75
CA ASN A 44 0.96 9.89 12.84
C ASN A 44 1.80 8.71 12.38
N GLU A 45 2.68 8.23 13.26
CA GLU A 45 3.27 6.91 13.08
C GLU A 45 2.15 5.89 13.18
N ARG A 46 2.16 4.94 12.26
CA ARG A 46 1.13 3.91 12.22
C ARG A 46 1.57 2.73 13.07
N ALA A 47 1.06 2.65 14.30
CA ALA A 47 1.37 1.52 15.17
C ALA A 47 0.97 0.20 14.52
N TRP A 48 -0.11 0.21 13.74
CA TRP A 48 -0.59 -0.96 13.01
C TRP A 48 0.26 -1.29 11.77
N TRP A 49 1.17 -0.42 11.37
CA TRP A 49 2.11 -0.64 10.27
C TRP A 49 3.54 -0.53 10.77
N VAL A 50 3.85 -1.25 11.82
CA VAL A 50 5.19 -1.37 12.41
C VAL A 50 5.83 0.01 12.63
N ASN A 51 5.05 0.95 13.17
CA ASN A 51 5.47 2.34 13.46
C ASN A 51 6.01 3.08 12.21
N THR A 52 5.44 2.79 11.06
CA THR A 52 5.75 3.49 9.81
C THR A 52 4.96 4.79 9.75
N ARG A 53 5.62 5.86 9.33
CA ARG A 53 4.99 7.14 9.06
C ARG A 53 4.98 7.39 7.56
N MET A 54 3.83 7.82 7.03
CA MET A 54 3.72 8.18 5.62
C MET A 54 3.95 9.67 5.45
N ASN A 55 5.01 10.04 4.74
CA ASN A 55 5.27 11.42 4.38
C ASN A 55 4.75 11.64 2.96
N SER A 56 3.59 12.28 2.85
CA SER A 56 2.93 12.53 1.57
C SER A 56 1.79 13.51 1.76
N THR A 57 1.50 14.30 0.72
CA THR A 57 0.23 15.04 0.65
C THR A 57 -0.90 14.16 0.16
N PHE A 58 -0.58 12.98 -0.34
CA PHE A 58 -1.51 12.03 -0.98
C PHE A 58 -2.25 12.63 -2.18
N LYS A 59 -1.68 13.66 -2.81
CA LYS A 59 -2.22 14.24 -4.03
C LYS A 59 -1.62 13.57 -5.26
N PRO A 60 -2.41 13.34 -6.31
CA PRO A 60 -1.88 12.79 -7.55
C PRO A 60 -0.68 13.60 -8.05
N GLY A 61 0.37 12.90 -8.46
CA GLY A 61 1.62 13.50 -8.87
C GLY A 61 2.61 13.76 -7.75
N GLY A 62 2.15 13.74 -6.50
CA GLY A 62 3.02 13.96 -5.35
C GLY A 62 3.78 12.71 -4.93
N SER A 63 4.84 12.90 -4.15
CA SER A 63 5.63 11.80 -3.63
C SER A 63 4.97 11.16 -2.41
N ILE A 64 5.34 9.92 -2.14
CA ILE A 64 5.03 9.25 -0.88
C ILE A 64 6.31 8.57 -0.40
N VAL A 65 6.62 8.76 0.89
CA VAL A 65 7.78 8.16 1.53
C VAL A 65 7.32 7.45 2.80
N PHE A 66 7.64 6.17 2.89
CA PHE A 66 7.41 5.38 4.09
C PHE A 66 8.64 5.55 4.97
N GLU A 67 8.47 6.17 6.13
CA GLU A 67 9.57 6.45 7.04
C GLU A 67 9.46 5.59 8.29
N LYS A 68 10.57 4.99 8.66
CA LYS A 68 10.67 4.17 9.85
C LYS A 68 11.91 4.58 10.62
N ALA A 69 11.74 4.96 11.87
CA ALA A 69 12.83 5.45 12.70
C ALA A 69 13.64 6.57 12.01
N GLY A 70 12.94 7.46 11.31
CA GLY A 70 13.56 8.59 10.62
C GLY A 70 14.26 8.27 9.31
N LYS A 71 14.17 7.02 8.83
CA LYS A 71 14.76 6.61 7.56
C LYS A 71 13.70 6.25 6.55
N ALA A 72 13.94 6.59 5.29
CA ALA A 72 13.08 6.17 4.19
C ALA A 72 13.24 4.66 3.96
N ASP A 73 12.12 3.95 4.01
CA ASP A 73 12.05 2.51 3.81
C ASP A 73 11.54 2.18 2.42
N VAL A 74 10.54 2.95 1.96
CA VAL A 74 9.93 2.82 0.64
C VAL A 74 9.65 4.23 0.10
N ARG A 75 9.83 4.42 -1.20
CA ARG A 75 9.45 5.66 -1.89
C ARG A 75 8.53 5.35 -3.05
N GLY A 76 7.68 6.31 -3.37
CA GLY A 76 6.82 6.19 -4.53
C GLY A 76 6.21 7.51 -4.93
N GLN A 77 5.26 7.41 -5.84
CA GLN A 77 4.50 8.54 -6.35
C GLN A 77 3.02 8.19 -6.33
N ILE A 78 2.20 9.13 -5.88
CA ILE A 78 0.75 8.99 -5.93
C ILE A 78 0.32 9.19 -7.38
N LEU A 79 -0.40 8.22 -7.93
CA LEU A 79 -0.85 8.25 -9.32
C LEU A 79 -2.31 8.62 -9.45
N GLU A 80 -3.16 8.07 -8.57
CA GLU A 80 -4.60 8.32 -8.62
C GLU A 80 -5.17 8.36 -7.22
N ARG A 81 -6.18 9.20 -7.03
CA ARG A 81 -6.91 9.30 -5.78
C ARG A 81 -8.38 9.57 -6.06
N ASP A 82 -9.25 8.73 -5.54
CA ASP A 82 -10.69 8.95 -5.49
C ASP A 82 -11.08 8.80 -4.02
N ASP A 83 -11.41 9.92 -3.38
CA ASP A 83 -11.59 10.01 -1.93
C ASP A 83 -12.55 8.95 -1.40
N GLY A 84 -12.06 8.18 -0.43
CA GLY A 84 -12.82 7.14 0.23
C GLY A 84 -12.98 5.86 -0.59
N LYS A 85 -12.54 5.82 -1.84
CA LYS A 85 -12.81 4.70 -2.74
C LYS A 85 -11.58 4.04 -3.31
N ARG A 86 -10.57 4.83 -3.69
CA ARG A 86 -9.43 4.29 -4.43
C ARG A 86 -8.18 5.14 -4.25
N LEU A 87 -7.03 4.48 -4.07
CA LEU A 87 -5.73 5.12 -4.06
C LEU A 87 -4.75 4.24 -4.83
N VAL A 88 -3.98 4.84 -5.72
CA VAL A 88 -2.95 4.13 -6.49
C VAL A 88 -1.63 4.85 -6.33
N TYR A 89 -0.58 4.10 -6.01
CA TYR A 89 0.76 4.67 -5.89
C TYR A 89 1.82 3.64 -6.29
N THR A 90 2.99 4.14 -6.66
CA THR A 90 4.16 3.27 -6.91
C THR A 90 4.89 3.00 -5.61
N PHE A 91 5.57 1.88 -5.57
CA PHE A 91 6.20 1.35 -4.35
C PHE A 91 7.59 0.86 -4.71
N HIS A 92 8.63 1.57 -4.25
CA HIS A 92 10.02 1.25 -4.56
C HIS A 92 10.79 1.14 -3.25
N VAL A 93 11.28 -0.05 -2.94
CA VAL A 93 12.04 -0.29 -1.72
C VAL A 93 13.36 0.47 -1.75
N GLU A 94 13.66 1.17 -0.68
CA GLU A 94 14.91 1.91 -0.53
C GLU A 94 16.04 1.01 -0.02
N GLY A 95 17.25 1.55 -0.10
CA GLY A 95 18.42 0.87 0.36
C GLY A 95 19.05 -0.03 -0.70
N PRO A 96 20.30 -0.44 -0.53
CA PRO A 96 20.94 -1.35 -1.48
C PRO A 96 20.41 -2.76 -1.31
N GLY A 97 20.29 -3.47 -2.40
CA GLY A 97 19.92 -4.88 -2.37
C GLY A 97 18.92 -5.28 -3.43
N PRO A 98 18.56 -6.59 -3.47
CA PRO A 98 17.72 -7.15 -4.53
C PRO A 98 16.35 -6.50 -4.64
N GLN A 99 15.72 -6.14 -3.53
CA GLN A 99 14.40 -5.51 -3.58
C GLN A 99 14.45 -4.14 -4.25
N HIS A 100 15.46 -3.35 -3.91
CA HIS A 100 15.66 -2.05 -4.55
C HIS A 100 15.94 -2.20 -6.04
N ASP A 101 16.79 -3.17 -6.39
CA ASP A 101 17.22 -3.38 -7.77
C ASP A 101 16.08 -3.84 -8.69
N GLU A 102 15.00 -4.37 -8.12
CA GLU A 102 13.82 -4.76 -8.91
C GLU A 102 13.02 -3.57 -9.41
N GLY A 103 13.27 -2.38 -8.86
CA GLY A 103 12.59 -1.17 -9.26
C GLY A 103 11.19 -1.03 -8.68
N PRO A 104 10.44 0.00 -9.12
CA PRO A 104 9.12 0.27 -8.55
C PRO A 104 8.08 -0.75 -8.96
N THR A 105 7.15 -0.99 -8.04
CA THR A 105 5.96 -1.81 -8.24
C THR A 105 4.73 -0.93 -8.06
N LEU A 106 3.55 -1.49 -8.25
CA LEU A 106 2.30 -0.71 -8.21
C LEU A 106 1.38 -1.24 -7.12
N VAL A 107 0.87 -0.33 -6.30
CA VAL A 107 -0.11 -0.65 -5.24
C VAL A 107 -1.40 0.07 -5.52
N GLU A 108 -2.51 -0.65 -5.39
CA GLU A 108 -3.85 -0.08 -5.50
C GLU A 108 -4.69 -0.52 -4.31
N TYR A 109 -5.33 0.46 -3.65
CA TYR A 109 -6.36 0.20 -2.64
C TYR A 109 -7.73 0.49 -3.26
N THR A 110 -8.68 -0.40 -3.05
CA THR A 110 -10.09 -0.12 -3.33
C THR A 110 -10.91 -0.40 -2.08
N LEU A 111 -11.85 0.49 -1.79
CA LEU A 111 -12.70 0.42 -0.61
C LEU A 111 -14.17 0.39 -1.04
N GLU A 112 -14.91 -0.59 -0.51
CA GLU A 112 -16.35 -0.70 -0.74
C GLU A 112 -17.03 -0.88 0.62
N GLN A 113 -18.08 -0.10 0.87
CA GLN A 113 -18.83 -0.21 2.13
C GLN A 113 -20.15 -0.92 1.92
N THR A 114 -20.43 -1.89 2.80
CA THR A 114 -21.72 -2.56 2.91
C THR A 114 -22.15 -2.48 4.36
N ASP A 115 -23.22 -1.76 4.63
CA ASP A 115 -23.69 -1.45 6.00
C ASP A 115 -22.58 -0.83 6.84
N ASP A 116 -22.14 -1.47 7.91
CA ASP A 116 -21.10 -0.98 8.82
C ASP A 116 -19.74 -1.64 8.59
N THR A 117 -19.59 -2.31 7.47
CA THR A 117 -18.36 -3.06 7.13
C THR A 117 -17.75 -2.50 5.86
N THR A 118 -16.43 -2.36 5.86
CA THR A 118 -15.67 -1.94 4.69
C THR A 118 -14.87 -3.12 4.15
N LYS A 119 -15.02 -3.37 2.86
CA LYS A 119 -14.16 -4.31 2.13
C LYS A 119 -12.98 -3.53 1.57
N LEU A 120 -11.79 -3.85 2.04
CA LEU A 120 -10.55 -3.28 1.54
C LEU A 120 -9.83 -4.32 0.68
N THR A 121 -9.56 -3.96 -0.56
CA THR A 121 -8.78 -4.79 -1.47
C THR A 121 -7.46 -4.10 -1.74
N VAL A 122 -6.36 -4.82 -1.54
CA VAL A 122 -5.02 -4.37 -1.93
C VAL A 122 -4.58 -5.21 -3.12
N THR A 123 -4.20 -4.53 -4.20
CA THR A 123 -3.63 -5.18 -5.38
C THR A 123 -2.20 -4.66 -5.55
N HIS A 124 -1.24 -5.55 -5.54
CA HIS A 124 0.17 -5.22 -5.74
C HIS A 124 0.64 -5.90 -7.01
N SER A 125 1.07 -5.12 -7.98
CA SER A 125 1.37 -5.60 -9.33
C SER A 125 2.73 -5.13 -9.82
N ASN A 126 3.10 -5.54 -11.02
CA ASN A 126 4.44 -5.33 -11.59
C ASN A 126 5.51 -5.95 -10.69
N LEU A 127 5.25 -7.17 -10.24
CA LEU A 127 6.14 -7.91 -9.35
C LEU A 127 7.05 -8.79 -10.20
N LYS A 128 8.35 -8.59 -10.11
CA LYS A 128 9.33 -9.33 -10.90
C LYS A 128 9.19 -10.82 -10.62
N LYS A 129 9.18 -11.63 -11.66
CA LYS A 129 9.12 -13.10 -11.54
C LYS A 129 10.31 -13.62 -10.71
N GLY A 130 10.01 -14.41 -9.70
CA GLY A 130 11.02 -14.92 -8.77
C GLY A 130 11.64 -13.85 -7.88
N GLY A 131 11.05 -12.67 -7.80
CA GLY A 131 11.63 -11.53 -7.11
C GLY A 131 11.46 -11.53 -5.61
N ARG A 132 12.26 -10.73 -4.95
CA ARG A 132 12.28 -10.59 -3.49
C ARG A 132 11.16 -9.69 -2.98
N VAL A 133 10.72 -8.72 -3.77
CA VAL A 133 9.58 -7.86 -3.40
C VAL A 133 8.32 -8.70 -3.27
N ARG A 134 8.04 -9.55 -4.27
CA ARG A 134 6.89 -10.45 -4.23
C ARG A 134 6.91 -11.32 -2.97
N GLN A 135 8.06 -11.85 -2.63
CA GLN A 135 8.23 -12.69 -1.45
C GLN A 135 7.95 -11.90 -0.16
N ALA A 136 8.48 -10.68 -0.08
CA ALA A 136 8.34 -9.84 1.12
C ALA A 136 6.90 -9.37 1.32
N ILE A 137 6.23 -8.90 0.27
CA ILE A 137 4.90 -8.31 0.41
C ILE A 137 3.81 -9.37 0.63
N SER A 138 4.05 -10.62 0.24
CA SER A 138 3.06 -11.67 0.45
C SER A 138 2.86 -12.00 1.94
N GLY A 139 3.86 -11.76 2.77
CA GLY A 139 3.73 -11.83 4.23
C GLY A 139 3.42 -10.47 4.84
N GLY A 140 3.92 -9.40 4.24
CA GLY A 140 3.80 -8.04 4.75
C GLY A 140 2.36 -7.52 4.76
N TRP A 141 1.65 -7.62 3.63
CA TRP A 141 0.28 -7.13 3.55
C TRP A 141 -0.66 -7.80 4.54
N PRO A 142 -0.69 -9.14 4.66
CA PRO A 142 -1.57 -9.77 5.65
C PRO A 142 -1.29 -9.30 7.08
N PHE A 143 -0.03 -9.14 7.45
CA PHE A 143 0.32 -8.69 8.79
C PHE A 143 -0.13 -7.25 9.02
N VAL A 144 0.20 -6.34 8.11
CA VAL A 144 -0.12 -4.90 8.21
C VAL A 144 -1.63 -4.69 8.24
N LEU A 145 -2.36 -5.34 7.36
CA LEU A 145 -3.81 -5.16 7.27
C LEU A 145 -4.56 -5.83 8.41
N SER A 146 -4.02 -6.91 8.97
CA SER A 146 -4.56 -7.48 10.20
C SER A 146 -4.41 -6.49 11.37
N GLY A 147 -3.28 -5.78 11.42
CA GLY A 147 -3.07 -4.72 12.40
C GLY A 147 -4.05 -3.57 12.23
N LEU A 148 -4.28 -3.14 10.99
CA LEU A 148 -5.26 -2.11 10.68
C LEU A 148 -6.66 -2.52 11.15
N LYS A 149 -7.07 -3.72 10.80
CA LYS A 149 -8.37 -4.26 11.19
C LYS A 149 -8.52 -4.26 12.71
N SER A 150 -7.54 -4.83 13.41
CA SER A 150 -7.56 -4.90 14.87
C SER A 150 -7.66 -3.50 15.48
N SER A 151 -6.86 -2.55 14.99
CA SER A 151 -6.86 -1.17 15.47
C SER A 151 -8.21 -0.48 15.29
N LEU A 152 -8.82 -0.61 14.12
CA LEU A 152 -10.08 0.05 13.81
C LEU A 152 -11.28 -0.60 14.47
N GLU A 153 -11.18 -1.87 14.82
CA GLU A 153 -12.26 -2.58 15.52
C GLU A 153 -12.14 -2.49 17.04
N GLY A 154 -11.25 -1.64 17.55
CA GLY A 154 -11.09 -1.40 18.98
C GLY A 154 -10.16 -2.37 19.68
N GLY A 155 -9.45 -3.19 18.93
CA GLY A 155 -8.45 -4.10 19.46
C GLY A 155 -7.07 -3.46 19.61
N LYS A 156 -6.10 -4.27 20.01
CA LYS A 156 -4.72 -3.83 20.11
C LYS A 156 -4.03 -4.06 18.77
N THR A 157 -3.00 -3.24 18.50
CA THR A 157 -2.15 -3.46 17.34
C THR A 157 -1.33 -4.72 17.51
N LEU A 158 -1.05 -5.40 16.40
CA LEU A 158 -0.22 -6.59 16.43
C LEU A 158 1.23 -6.21 16.70
N GLN A 159 1.90 -7.05 17.46
CA GLN A 159 3.33 -6.88 17.74
C GLN A 159 4.13 -7.89 16.94
N ARG A 160 5.31 -7.48 16.52
CA ARG A 160 6.29 -8.35 15.89
C ARG A 160 7.41 -8.67 16.84
#